data_4a11194d06a4649c1bc15bcdeb357359
#
_entry.id   4a11194d06a4649c1bc15bcdeb357359
#
_cell.length_a   1.000
_cell.length_b   1.000
_cell.length_c   1.000
_cell.angle_alpha   90.00
_cell.angle_beta   90.00
_cell.angle_gamma   90.00
#
_symmetry.space_group_name_H-M   'P 1'
#
loop_
_entity.id
_entity.type
_entity.pdbx_description
1 polymer ?
#
loop_
_entity_poly.entity_id
_entity_poly.type
_entity_poly.pdbx_seq_one_letter_code
_entity_poly.pdbx_strand_id
1 'polypeptide(L)'
;MSKKEININNYNDDAIQVLEGLDAVRKRPGMYIGSTDGAGLHHLVWEIVDNAVDEALSGFGDRIDVTINKDGSLTVQDHGRGMPTGMHAMGIPTVEVIFTILHAGGKFGQGGYKTSGGLHGVGSSVVNALSSWLEVEITRDGAIYKQRFENGGKPVTTLKKIGTAPKSKTGTKVTFMPDATIFSTTDFKYNTISERLNESAFLLKNVTLSLTDKRTDEAIEFHYENGVQDFVSYLNEDKETLTPVLYFEGEDNGFQVEVALQYNDGFSDNILSFVNNVRTKDGGTHETGLSLLSPRL
;
A
#
# COMPACT_ATOMS: atom_id res chain seq x y z
N MET A 1 24.41 41.69 -9.56
CA MET A 1 23.52 40.59 -9.87
C MET A 1 22.86 40.88 -11.22
N SER A 2 23.29 40.19 -12.27
CA SER A 2 22.76 40.39 -13.64
C SER A 2 21.34 39.83 -13.70
N LYS A 3 20.36 40.65 -14.06
CA LYS A 3 19.03 40.22 -14.43
C LYS A 3 19.16 39.40 -15.71
N LYS A 4 18.94 38.08 -15.64
CA LYS A 4 18.71 37.25 -16.82
C LYS A 4 17.46 37.82 -17.50
N GLU A 5 17.61 38.41 -18.66
CA GLU A 5 16.47 38.75 -19.52
C GLU A 5 15.72 37.47 -19.86
N ILE A 6 14.47 37.42 -19.44
CA ILE A 6 13.56 36.32 -19.79
C ILE A 6 13.22 36.54 -21.28
N ASN A 7 13.75 35.68 -22.13
CA ASN A 7 13.48 35.74 -23.57
C ASN A 7 12.07 35.18 -23.83
N ILE A 8 11.09 36.06 -23.92
CA ILE A 8 9.66 35.75 -24.13
C ILE A 8 9.42 34.97 -25.44
N ASN A 9 10.36 35.01 -26.37
CA ASN A 9 10.25 34.35 -27.67
C ASN A 9 10.46 32.78 -27.61
N ASN A 10 10.83 32.25 -26.45
CA ASN A 10 11.02 30.79 -26.30
C ASN A 10 9.77 30.07 -25.76
N TYR A 11 8.65 30.74 -25.54
CA TYR A 11 7.39 30.13 -25.19
C TYR A 11 6.51 30.04 -26.45
N ASN A 12 6.73 28.98 -27.19
CA ASN A 12 6.02 28.66 -28.42
C ASN A 12 5.46 27.24 -28.35
N ASP A 13 4.81 26.74 -29.39
CA ASP A 13 4.20 25.40 -29.45
C ASP A 13 5.22 24.29 -29.15
N ASP A 14 6.48 24.46 -29.57
CA ASP A 14 7.56 23.49 -29.32
C ASP A 14 8.00 23.44 -27.84
N ALA A 15 7.65 24.46 -27.05
CA ALA A 15 7.93 24.47 -25.62
C ALA A 15 6.96 23.59 -24.81
N ILE A 16 5.85 23.17 -25.39
CA ILE A 16 4.85 22.30 -24.77
C ILE A 16 5.29 20.83 -24.91
N GLN A 17 5.75 20.25 -23.79
CA GLN A 17 6.16 18.85 -23.74
C GLN A 17 5.03 17.99 -23.20
N VAL A 18 4.69 16.93 -23.90
CA VAL A 18 3.81 15.88 -23.42
C VAL A 18 4.67 14.79 -22.81
N LEU A 19 4.34 14.40 -21.58
CA LEU A 19 4.98 13.29 -20.88
C LEU A 19 3.99 12.13 -20.85
N GLU A 20 4.43 10.97 -21.27
CA GLU A 20 3.59 9.78 -21.32
C GLU A 20 4.12 8.68 -20.38
N GLY A 21 3.20 7.86 -19.87
CA GLY A 21 3.51 6.67 -19.08
C GLY A 21 4.38 6.96 -17.85
N LEU A 22 5.35 6.09 -17.60
CA LEU A 22 6.21 6.14 -16.41
C LEU A 22 7.19 7.32 -16.41
N ASP A 23 7.51 7.91 -17.57
CA ASP A 23 8.38 9.08 -17.63
C ASP A 23 7.73 10.31 -16.96
N ALA A 24 6.40 10.43 -17.01
CA ALA A 24 5.65 11.46 -16.29
C ALA A 24 5.84 11.34 -14.77
N VAL A 25 5.80 10.10 -14.25
CA VAL A 25 6.01 9.81 -12.82
C VAL A 25 7.42 10.21 -12.40
N ARG A 26 8.43 9.80 -13.15
CA ARG A 26 9.84 10.11 -12.85
C ARG A 26 10.14 11.60 -12.87
N LYS A 27 9.53 12.34 -13.80
CA LYS A 27 9.75 13.79 -13.94
C LYS A 27 9.01 14.62 -12.87
N ARG A 28 7.90 14.11 -12.35
CA ARG A 28 7.06 14.77 -11.34
C ARG A 28 6.64 13.81 -10.22
N PRO A 29 7.58 13.17 -9.51
CA PRO A 29 7.27 12.14 -8.50
C PRO A 29 6.36 12.67 -7.39
N GLY A 30 6.55 13.92 -6.96
CA GLY A 30 5.72 14.53 -5.91
C GLY A 30 4.23 14.60 -6.22
N MET A 31 3.81 14.52 -7.50
CA MET A 31 2.38 14.44 -7.86
C MET A 31 1.76 13.08 -7.50
N TYR A 32 2.57 12.03 -7.35
CA TYR A 32 2.11 10.67 -7.11
C TYR A 32 2.37 10.21 -5.67
N ILE A 33 3.49 10.64 -5.08
CA ILE A 33 3.93 10.19 -3.75
C ILE A 33 4.10 11.34 -2.74
N GLY A 34 3.64 12.55 -3.08
CA GLY A 34 3.66 13.74 -2.23
C GLY A 34 5.02 14.42 -2.15
N SER A 35 6.10 13.69 -1.91
CA SER A 35 7.47 14.22 -1.79
C SER A 35 8.51 13.21 -2.30
N THR A 36 9.78 13.62 -2.32
CA THR A 36 10.92 12.73 -2.62
C THR A 36 11.89 12.59 -1.44
N ASP A 37 11.44 12.95 -0.25
CA ASP A 37 12.14 12.72 1.01
C ASP A 37 11.77 11.35 1.63
N GLY A 38 12.07 11.18 2.92
CA GLY A 38 11.73 9.96 3.64
C GLY A 38 10.23 9.62 3.64
N ALA A 39 9.33 10.61 3.62
CA ALA A 39 7.89 10.37 3.57
C ALA A 39 7.48 9.79 2.22
N GLY A 40 7.93 10.37 1.12
CA GLY A 40 7.70 9.83 -0.23
C GLY A 40 8.36 8.46 -0.45
N LEU A 41 9.54 8.23 0.15
CA LEU A 41 10.17 6.90 0.13
C LEU A 41 9.27 5.84 0.76
N HIS A 42 8.73 6.10 1.95
CA HIS A 42 7.85 5.16 2.64
C HIS A 42 6.50 5.00 1.93
N HIS A 43 6.06 6.01 1.16
CA HIS A 43 4.85 5.90 0.33
C HIS A 43 4.95 4.74 -0.68
N LEU A 44 6.15 4.46 -1.21
CA LEU A 44 6.35 3.28 -2.08
C LEU A 44 6.04 1.97 -1.35
N VAL A 45 6.36 1.89 -0.06
CA VAL A 45 6.04 0.71 0.76
C VAL A 45 4.54 0.57 0.90
N TRP A 46 3.84 1.68 1.21
CA TRP A 46 2.39 1.68 1.39
C TRP A 46 1.65 1.23 0.14
N GLU A 47 2.06 1.65 -1.05
CA GLU A 47 1.44 1.24 -2.30
C GLU A 47 1.48 -0.29 -2.53
N ILE A 48 2.56 -0.95 -2.15
CA ILE A 48 2.68 -2.41 -2.29
C ILE A 48 1.99 -3.14 -1.13
N VAL A 49 2.11 -2.63 0.11
CA VAL A 49 1.43 -3.20 1.29
C VAL A 49 -0.09 -3.10 1.11
N ASP A 50 -0.61 -1.95 0.68
CA ASP A 50 -2.05 -1.74 0.48
C ASP A 50 -2.62 -2.69 -0.61
N ASN A 51 -1.82 -3.08 -1.61
CA ASN A 51 -2.24 -4.13 -2.56
C ASN A 51 -2.37 -5.51 -1.89
N ALA A 52 -1.45 -5.85 -0.98
CA ALA A 52 -1.52 -7.09 -0.19
C ALA A 52 -2.69 -7.07 0.82
N VAL A 53 -2.93 -5.91 1.44
CA VAL A 53 -4.08 -5.65 2.32
C VAL A 53 -5.40 -5.83 1.57
N ASP A 54 -5.55 -5.26 0.37
CA ASP A 54 -6.76 -5.41 -0.45
C ASP A 54 -7.03 -6.88 -0.83
N GLU A 55 -5.98 -7.68 -1.04
CA GLU A 55 -6.10 -9.11 -1.30
C GLU A 55 -6.62 -9.84 -0.05
N ALA A 56 -6.09 -9.52 1.13
CA ALA A 56 -6.53 -10.08 2.41
C ALA A 56 -7.97 -9.67 2.76
N LEU A 57 -8.36 -8.40 2.56
CA LEU A 57 -9.73 -7.90 2.74
C LEU A 57 -10.74 -8.58 1.81
N SER A 58 -10.28 -9.05 0.66
CA SER A 58 -11.10 -9.83 -0.26
C SER A 58 -11.24 -11.30 0.16
N GLY A 59 -10.69 -11.69 1.32
CA GLY A 59 -10.73 -13.03 1.88
C GLY A 59 -9.66 -13.97 1.32
N PHE A 60 -8.59 -13.44 0.72
CA PHE A 60 -7.52 -14.22 0.14
C PHE A 60 -6.18 -13.94 0.84
N GLY A 61 -5.69 -14.96 1.54
CA GLY A 61 -4.46 -14.88 2.33
C GLY A 61 -4.69 -14.33 3.74
N ASP A 62 -3.89 -14.82 4.65
CA ASP A 62 -3.94 -14.53 6.10
C ASP A 62 -2.61 -14.00 6.63
N ARG A 63 -1.65 -13.71 5.72
CA ARG A 63 -0.33 -13.23 6.09
C ARG A 63 0.25 -12.29 5.04
N ILE A 64 0.90 -11.22 5.53
CA ILE A 64 1.66 -10.25 4.75
C ILE A 64 3.03 -10.09 5.40
N ASP A 65 4.09 -10.36 4.64
CA ASP A 65 5.47 -10.27 5.14
C ASP A 65 6.19 -9.08 4.47
N VAL A 66 6.73 -8.17 5.28
CA VAL A 66 7.54 -7.05 4.84
C VAL A 66 8.98 -7.26 5.27
N THR A 67 9.93 -7.11 4.37
CA THR A 67 11.35 -7.31 4.67
C THR A 67 12.18 -6.16 4.13
N ILE A 68 12.94 -5.49 4.99
CA ILE A 68 14.02 -4.58 4.60
C ILE A 68 15.26 -5.45 4.40
N ASN A 69 15.76 -5.52 3.17
CA ASN A 69 16.90 -6.38 2.83
C ASN A 69 18.23 -5.70 3.16
N LYS A 70 19.30 -6.51 3.26
CA LYS A 70 20.68 -6.03 3.56
C LYS A 70 21.23 -5.06 2.51
N ASP A 71 20.81 -5.20 1.26
CA ASP A 71 21.21 -4.33 0.15
C ASP A 71 20.44 -3.01 0.08
N GLY A 72 19.47 -2.78 1.00
CA GLY A 72 18.61 -1.61 1.03
C GLY A 72 17.33 -1.72 0.18
N SER A 73 17.12 -2.83 -0.54
CA SER A 73 15.85 -3.12 -1.20
C SER A 73 14.78 -3.49 -0.16
N LEU A 74 13.50 -3.36 -0.55
CA LEU A 74 12.37 -3.77 0.28
C LEU A 74 11.54 -4.82 -0.44
N THR A 75 11.12 -5.83 0.31
CA THR A 75 10.26 -6.91 -0.16
C THR A 75 8.93 -6.86 0.57
N VAL A 76 7.82 -6.97 -0.16
CA VAL A 76 6.48 -7.26 0.37
C VAL A 76 6.01 -8.56 -0.26
N GLN A 77 5.55 -9.49 0.56
CA GLN A 77 4.99 -10.76 0.12
C GLN A 77 3.62 -10.97 0.73
N ASP A 78 2.61 -11.20 -0.09
CA ASP A 78 1.30 -11.70 0.30
C ASP A 78 1.18 -13.21 0.08
N HIS A 79 0.19 -13.82 0.71
CA HIS A 79 -0.17 -15.22 0.56
C HIS A 79 -1.58 -15.36 -0.05
N GLY A 80 -1.99 -14.38 -0.86
CA GLY A 80 -3.27 -14.34 -1.55
C GLY A 80 -3.32 -15.22 -2.81
N ARG A 81 -4.15 -14.83 -3.78
CA ARG A 81 -4.35 -15.60 -5.03
C ARG A 81 -3.15 -15.60 -5.97
N GLY A 82 -2.23 -14.67 -5.79
CA GLY A 82 -1.18 -14.33 -6.75
C GLY A 82 -1.71 -13.54 -7.96
N MET A 83 -0.91 -12.62 -8.47
CA MET A 83 -1.27 -11.82 -9.65
C MET A 83 -1.57 -12.70 -10.87
N PRO A 84 -2.44 -12.27 -11.80
CA PRO A 84 -2.68 -12.98 -13.06
C PRO A 84 -1.39 -13.13 -13.88
N THR A 85 -1.10 -14.34 -14.35
CA THR A 85 0.13 -14.67 -15.10
C THR A 85 -0.11 -14.86 -16.61
N GLY A 86 -1.34 -14.63 -17.08
CA GLY A 86 -1.74 -14.74 -18.49
C GLY A 86 -1.38 -13.49 -19.30
N MET A 87 -1.71 -13.58 -20.59
CA MET A 87 -1.56 -12.47 -21.54
C MET A 87 -2.77 -11.54 -21.43
N HIS A 88 -2.52 -10.24 -21.38
CA HIS A 88 -3.54 -9.21 -21.47
C HIS A 88 -3.99 -8.99 -22.92
N ALA A 89 -5.17 -8.39 -23.14
CA ALA A 89 -5.69 -8.06 -24.48
C ALA A 89 -4.76 -7.13 -25.28
N MET A 90 -3.85 -6.42 -24.64
CA MET A 90 -2.81 -5.60 -25.26
C MET A 90 -1.66 -6.42 -25.88
N GLY A 91 -1.67 -7.75 -25.76
CA GLY A 91 -0.62 -8.62 -26.32
C GLY A 91 0.66 -8.72 -25.49
N ILE A 92 0.64 -8.22 -24.26
CA ILE A 92 1.75 -8.32 -23.28
C ILE A 92 1.27 -9.02 -22.00
N PRO A 93 2.16 -9.56 -21.16
CA PRO A 93 1.78 -10.18 -19.89
C PRO A 93 0.98 -9.23 -19.00
N THR A 94 -0.06 -9.73 -18.33
CA THR A 94 -0.90 -8.91 -17.44
C THR A 94 -0.06 -8.26 -16.32
N VAL A 95 0.95 -8.95 -15.82
CA VAL A 95 1.91 -8.41 -14.83
C VAL A 95 2.63 -7.17 -15.38
N GLU A 96 3.05 -7.21 -16.65
CA GLU A 96 3.71 -6.07 -17.29
C GLU A 96 2.77 -4.89 -17.41
N VAL A 97 1.48 -5.13 -17.75
CA VAL A 97 0.47 -4.06 -17.75
C VAL A 97 0.35 -3.40 -16.38
N ILE A 98 0.26 -4.19 -15.29
CA ILE A 98 0.12 -3.68 -13.92
C ILE A 98 1.31 -2.80 -13.51
N PHE A 99 2.52 -3.16 -13.90
CA PHE A 99 3.74 -2.45 -13.48
C PHE A 99 4.20 -1.37 -14.45
N THR A 100 3.68 -1.30 -15.69
CA THR A 100 4.17 -0.33 -16.70
C THR A 100 3.11 0.64 -17.21
N ILE A 101 1.83 0.35 -17.02
CA ILE A 101 0.74 1.20 -17.49
C ILE A 101 0.07 1.91 -16.32
N LEU A 102 0.00 3.24 -16.36
CA LEU A 102 -0.74 4.02 -15.37
C LEU A 102 -2.25 3.77 -15.55
N HIS A 103 -2.98 3.79 -14.44
CA HIS A 103 -4.43 3.54 -14.43
C HIS A 103 -4.81 2.15 -14.97
N ALA A 104 -3.95 1.17 -14.74
CA ALA A 104 -4.21 -0.24 -15.02
C ALA A 104 -4.34 -1.01 -13.70
N GLY A 105 -5.43 -1.73 -13.51
CA GLY A 105 -5.64 -2.53 -12.30
C GLY A 105 -6.97 -3.27 -12.29
N GLY A 106 -7.05 -4.36 -11.52
CA GLY A 106 -8.25 -5.18 -11.39
C GLY A 106 -9.34 -4.59 -10.47
N LYS A 107 -9.12 -3.37 -9.94
CA LYS A 107 -10.00 -2.69 -8.97
C LYS A 107 -11.01 -1.73 -9.62
N PHE A 108 -10.92 -1.49 -10.94
CA PHE A 108 -11.83 -0.60 -11.68
C PHE A 108 -13.15 -1.25 -12.12
N GLY A 109 -13.28 -2.56 -12.04
CA GLY A 109 -14.41 -3.32 -12.55
C GLY A 109 -15.11 -4.16 -11.48
N GLN A 110 -16.32 -4.67 -11.78
CA GLN A 110 -17.15 -5.45 -10.86
C GLN A 110 -16.63 -6.88 -10.55
N GLY A 111 -15.41 -7.25 -10.92
CA GLY A 111 -15.03 -8.66 -10.98
C GLY A 111 -13.94 -9.15 -10.02
N GLY A 112 -13.19 -8.27 -9.35
CA GLY A 112 -11.99 -8.73 -8.65
C GLY A 112 -11.95 -8.48 -7.15
N TYR A 113 -12.47 -7.33 -6.72
CA TYR A 113 -12.43 -6.86 -5.34
C TYR A 113 -13.78 -6.25 -4.97
N LYS A 114 -14.36 -6.65 -3.84
CA LYS A 114 -15.61 -6.08 -3.31
C LYS A 114 -15.32 -4.74 -2.62
N THR A 115 -14.21 -4.68 -1.90
CA THR A 115 -13.71 -3.50 -1.19
C THR A 115 -12.24 -3.34 -1.52
N SER A 116 -11.75 -2.11 -1.70
CA SER A 116 -10.32 -1.84 -1.84
C SER A 116 -10.00 -0.43 -1.36
N GLY A 117 -8.82 -0.26 -0.72
CA GLY A 117 -8.26 1.02 -0.36
C GLY A 117 -7.57 1.71 -1.54
N GLY A 118 -7.00 0.93 -2.45
CA GLY A 118 -6.30 1.42 -3.64
C GLY A 118 -7.25 1.77 -4.78
N LEU A 119 -7.66 3.04 -4.88
CA LEU A 119 -8.67 3.50 -5.84
C LEU A 119 -8.10 4.01 -7.18
N HIS A 120 -6.80 4.32 -7.24
CA HIS A 120 -6.22 5.05 -8.38
C HIS A 120 -5.63 4.15 -9.47
N GLY A 121 -5.31 2.88 -9.16
CA GLY A 121 -4.72 1.93 -10.09
C GLY A 121 -3.34 2.34 -10.62
N VAL A 122 -2.58 3.10 -9.82
CA VAL A 122 -1.25 3.61 -10.22
C VAL A 122 -0.14 3.12 -9.31
N GLY A 123 -0.42 2.61 -8.11
CA GLY A 123 0.57 2.32 -7.09
C GLY A 123 1.72 1.45 -7.57
N SER A 124 1.42 0.29 -8.14
CA SER A 124 2.45 -0.64 -8.63
C SER A 124 3.32 -0.04 -9.72
N SER A 125 2.74 0.69 -10.67
CA SER A 125 3.46 1.34 -11.76
C SER A 125 4.28 2.54 -11.28
N VAL A 126 3.80 3.28 -10.28
CA VAL A 126 4.53 4.37 -9.62
C VAL A 126 5.75 3.83 -8.87
N VAL A 127 5.60 2.76 -8.07
CA VAL A 127 6.73 2.11 -7.39
C VAL A 127 7.77 1.62 -8.39
N ASN A 128 7.33 1.00 -9.49
CA ASN A 128 8.22 0.56 -10.55
C ASN A 128 8.97 1.73 -11.21
N ALA A 129 8.26 2.81 -11.56
CA ALA A 129 8.86 3.99 -12.18
C ALA A 129 9.91 4.67 -11.30
N LEU A 130 9.72 4.67 -9.97
CA LEU A 130 10.59 5.33 -8.99
C LEU A 130 11.65 4.41 -8.38
N SER A 131 11.78 3.20 -8.91
CA SER A 131 12.79 2.22 -8.52
C SER A 131 13.91 2.12 -9.56
N SER A 132 15.13 1.89 -9.10
CA SER A 132 16.27 1.53 -9.97
C SER A 132 16.06 0.15 -10.58
N TRP A 133 15.45 -0.77 -9.82
CA TRP A 133 14.92 -2.03 -10.27
C TRP A 133 13.76 -2.50 -9.41
N LEU A 134 12.87 -3.29 -10.02
CA LEU A 134 11.78 -3.99 -9.36
C LEU A 134 11.69 -5.41 -9.90
N GLU A 135 11.38 -6.34 -9.01
CA GLU A 135 11.21 -7.75 -9.33
C GLU A 135 9.90 -8.26 -8.74
N VAL A 136 9.11 -8.92 -9.54
CA VAL A 136 7.89 -9.57 -9.10
C VAL A 136 8.02 -11.08 -9.25
N GLU A 137 7.68 -11.82 -8.18
CA GLU A 137 7.60 -13.26 -8.16
C GLU A 137 6.17 -13.66 -7.79
N ILE A 138 5.55 -14.52 -8.58
CA ILE A 138 4.16 -14.92 -8.44
C ILE A 138 4.09 -16.42 -8.31
N THR A 139 3.50 -16.88 -7.22
CA THR A 139 3.18 -18.29 -7.03
C THR A 139 1.70 -18.48 -7.30
N ARG A 140 1.36 -19.20 -8.38
CA ARG A 140 -0.02 -19.44 -8.82
C ARG A 140 -0.12 -20.70 -9.67
N ASP A 141 -1.23 -21.42 -9.52
CA ASP A 141 -1.57 -22.60 -10.32
C ASP A 141 -0.48 -23.70 -10.33
N GLY A 142 0.23 -23.84 -9.20
CA GLY A 142 1.29 -24.83 -9.05
C GLY A 142 2.63 -24.45 -9.70
N ALA A 143 2.79 -23.20 -10.12
CA ALA A 143 4.00 -22.68 -10.73
C ALA A 143 4.47 -21.39 -10.04
N ILE A 144 5.76 -21.11 -10.19
CA ILE A 144 6.39 -19.88 -9.74
C ILE A 144 6.85 -19.13 -10.99
N TYR A 145 6.39 -17.89 -11.13
CA TYR A 145 6.74 -17.00 -12.24
C TYR A 145 7.53 -15.81 -11.72
N LYS A 146 8.36 -15.23 -12.59
CA LYS A 146 9.19 -14.09 -12.25
C LYS A 146 9.34 -13.14 -13.43
N GLN A 147 9.32 -11.84 -13.14
CA GLN A 147 9.64 -10.77 -14.08
C GLN A 147 10.44 -9.68 -13.40
N ARG A 148 11.34 -9.04 -14.12
CA ARG A 148 12.19 -7.97 -13.63
C ARG A 148 12.08 -6.73 -14.51
N PHE A 149 12.10 -5.57 -13.86
CA PHE A 149 12.04 -4.24 -14.43
C PHE A 149 13.24 -3.42 -13.94
N GLU A 150 13.78 -2.56 -14.79
CA GLU A 150 14.91 -1.68 -14.46
C GLU A 150 14.75 -0.32 -15.15
N ASN A 151 15.65 0.61 -14.85
CA ASN A 151 15.77 1.89 -15.56
C ASN A 151 14.45 2.66 -15.66
N GLY A 152 13.76 2.83 -14.53
CA GLY A 152 12.49 3.56 -14.48
C GLY A 152 11.29 2.74 -14.95
N GLY A 153 11.33 1.43 -14.71
CA GLY A 153 10.20 0.54 -14.90
C GLY A 153 10.15 -0.16 -16.25
N LYS A 154 11.23 -0.16 -17.01
CA LYS A 154 11.31 -0.89 -18.29
C LYS A 154 11.47 -2.40 -18.04
N PRO A 155 10.67 -3.28 -18.67
CA PRO A 155 10.84 -4.71 -18.55
C PRO A 155 12.18 -5.13 -19.16
N VAL A 156 13.04 -5.77 -18.37
CA VAL A 156 14.34 -6.33 -18.81
C VAL A 156 14.28 -7.84 -18.97
N THR A 157 13.21 -8.46 -18.45
CA THR A 157 12.87 -9.86 -18.71
C THR A 157 11.39 -9.96 -19.06
N THR A 158 11.01 -10.97 -19.82
CA THR A 158 9.61 -11.38 -19.94
C THR A 158 9.19 -12.18 -18.70
N LEU A 159 7.88 -12.25 -18.42
CA LEU A 159 7.36 -13.14 -17.37
C LEU A 159 7.72 -14.59 -17.70
N LYS A 160 8.51 -15.25 -16.84
CA LYS A 160 8.98 -16.63 -17.03
C LYS A 160 8.61 -17.50 -15.85
N LYS A 161 8.22 -18.74 -16.14
CA LYS A 161 8.15 -19.79 -15.14
C LYS A 161 9.56 -20.15 -14.70
N ILE A 162 9.84 -20.02 -13.39
CA ILE A 162 11.15 -20.31 -12.78
C ILE A 162 11.14 -21.55 -11.89
N GLY A 163 9.95 -22.05 -11.54
CA GLY A 163 9.82 -23.20 -10.64
C GLY A 163 8.40 -23.73 -10.55
N THR A 164 8.24 -24.68 -9.63
CA THR A 164 6.94 -25.25 -9.25
C THR A 164 6.70 -25.12 -7.75
N ALA A 165 5.45 -25.05 -7.35
CA ALA A 165 5.02 -25.02 -5.97
C ALA A 165 3.79 -25.93 -5.79
N PRO A 166 3.47 -26.35 -4.55
CA PRO A 166 2.16 -26.97 -4.28
C PRO A 166 1.03 -26.05 -4.76
N LYS A 167 -0.04 -26.62 -5.32
CA LYS A 167 -1.20 -25.83 -5.81
C LYS A 167 -1.88 -25.01 -4.71
N SER A 168 -1.77 -25.46 -3.47
CA SER A 168 -2.28 -24.73 -2.28
C SER A 168 -1.44 -23.53 -1.89
N LYS A 169 -0.20 -23.42 -2.40
CA LYS A 169 0.67 -22.27 -2.13
C LYS A 169 0.50 -21.24 -3.25
N THR A 170 -0.03 -20.09 -2.90
CA THR A 170 -0.22 -18.96 -3.82
C THR A 170 0.27 -17.67 -3.16
N GLY A 171 0.43 -16.61 -3.93
CA GLY A 171 0.79 -15.28 -3.45
C GLY A 171 1.63 -14.51 -4.43
N THR A 172 1.85 -13.24 -4.10
CA THR A 172 2.73 -12.33 -4.85
C THR A 172 3.82 -11.83 -3.95
N LYS A 173 5.05 -11.79 -4.47
CA LYS A 173 6.20 -11.17 -3.82
C LYS A 173 6.77 -10.09 -4.73
N VAL A 174 6.78 -8.85 -4.25
CA VAL A 174 7.36 -7.69 -4.92
C VAL A 174 8.59 -7.25 -4.15
N THR A 175 9.72 -7.17 -4.83
CA THR A 175 10.97 -6.62 -4.27
C THR A 175 11.39 -5.44 -5.12
N PHE A 176 11.70 -4.30 -4.49
CA PHE A 176 12.09 -3.11 -5.21
C PHE A 176 13.25 -2.37 -4.53
N MET A 177 14.06 -1.70 -5.32
CA MET A 177 15.15 -0.84 -4.89
C MET A 177 14.82 0.59 -5.30
N PRO A 178 14.58 1.52 -4.36
CA PRO A 178 14.33 2.92 -4.69
C PRO A 178 15.48 3.53 -5.51
N ASP A 179 15.12 4.44 -6.41
CA ASP A 179 16.13 5.11 -7.25
C ASP A 179 16.77 6.29 -6.50
N ALA A 180 18.03 6.13 -6.09
CA ALA A 180 18.79 7.13 -5.37
C ALA A 180 19.02 8.44 -6.16
N THR A 181 18.71 8.47 -7.45
CA THR A 181 18.77 9.71 -8.25
C THR A 181 17.49 10.55 -8.10
N ILE A 182 16.43 9.97 -7.54
CA ILE A 182 15.12 10.62 -7.33
C ILE A 182 14.94 11.01 -5.87
N PHE A 183 15.23 10.07 -4.95
CA PHE A 183 15.01 10.25 -3.53
C PHE A 183 16.22 10.90 -2.84
N SER A 184 15.95 11.82 -1.92
CA SER A 184 16.99 12.42 -1.06
C SER A 184 17.57 11.41 -0.06
N THR A 185 16.85 10.34 0.23
CA THR A 185 17.28 9.20 1.03
C THR A 185 16.61 7.93 0.52
N THR A 186 17.32 6.80 0.59
CA THR A 186 16.79 5.47 0.30
C THR A 186 16.81 4.57 1.54
N ASP A 187 16.98 5.17 2.73
CA ASP A 187 17.04 4.47 4.00
C ASP A 187 15.64 4.28 4.60
N PHE A 188 15.10 3.08 4.49
CA PHE A 188 13.83 2.70 5.10
C PHE A 188 13.94 2.67 6.62
N LYS A 189 13.01 3.33 7.31
CA LYS A 189 12.96 3.39 8.77
C LYS A 189 12.08 2.27 9.32
N TYR A 190 12.67 1.37 10.10
CA TYR A 190 11.99 0.24 10.72
C TYR A 190 10.77 0.69 11.53
N ASN A 191 10.92 1.67 12.43
CA ASN A 191 9.82 2.13 13.27
C ASN A 191 8.65 2.70 12.46
N THR A 192 8.93 3.48 11.40
CA THR A 192 7.87 4.05 10.55
C THR A 192 7.05 2.96 9.85
N ILE A 193 7.73 1.89 9.39
CA ILE A 193 7.04 0.76 8.76
C ILE A 193 6.29 -0.05 9.81
N SER A 194 6.92 -0.33 10.96
CA SER A 194 6.34 -1.07 12.08
C SER A 194 5.05 -0.43 12.58
N GLU A 195 5.04 0.87 12.84
CA GLU A 195 3.87 1.63 13.28
C GLU A 195 2.71 1.53 12.29
N ARG A 196 3.00 1.69 10.99
CA ARG A 196 1.96 1.59 9.95
C ARG A 196 1.42 0.17 9.79
N LEU A 197 2.28 -0.87 9.87
CA LEU A 197 1.83 -2.26 9.82
C LEU A 197 0.99 -2.63 11.04
N ASN A 198 1.36 -2.14 12.23
CA ASN A 198 0.58 -2.31 13.44
C ASN A 198 -0.84 -1.71 13.31
N GLU A 199 -0.94 -0.46 12.84
CA GLU A 199 -2.23 0.18 12.56
C GLU A 199 -3.07 -0.63 11.55
N SER A 200 -2.45 -1.12 10.48
CA SER A 200 -3.12 -1.94 9.47
C SER A 200 -3.57 -3.29 10.02
N ALA A 201 -2.78 -3.91 10.91
CA ALA A 201 -3.11 -5.21 11.52
C ALA A 201 -4.38 -5.13 12.39
N PHE A 202 -4.58 -4.04 13.14
CA PHE A 202 -5.82 -3.82 13.89
C PHE A 202 -7.07 -3.75 13.01
N LEU A 203 -6.92 -3.34 11.75
CA LEU A 203 -8.04 -3.22 10.82
C LEU A 203 -8.28 -4.53 10.03
N LEU A 204 -7.37 -5.50 10.14
CA LEU A 204 -7.38 -6.78 9.43
C LEU A 204 -7.53 -7.95 10.41
N LYS A 205 -8.76 -8.24 10.83
CA LYS A 205 -9.01 -9.36 11.76
C LYS A 205 -8.40 -10.66 11.23
N ASN A 206 -7.65 -11.36 12.08
CA ASN A 206 -7.06 -12.68 11.79
C ASN A 206 -6.02 -12.69 10.65
N VAL A 207 -5.48 -11.55 10.24
CA VAL A 207 -4.35 -11.46 9.31
C VAL A 207 -3.08 -11.14 10.07
N THR A 208 -2.01 -11.88 9.80
CA THR A 208 -0.69 -11.62 10.38
C THR A 208 0.12 -10.69 9.49
N LEU A 209 0.60 -9.58 10.03
CA LEU A 209 1.54 -8.70 9.37
C LEU A 209 2.91 -8.83 10.03
N SER A 210 3.96 -9.14 9.28
CA SER A 210 5.32 -9.22 9.80
C SER A 210 6.25 -8.17 9.20
N LEU A 211 7.19 -7.70 10.00
CA LEU A 211 8.30 -6.86 9.55
C LEU A 211 9.61 -7.48 9.99
N THR A 212 10.53 -7.66 9.05
CA THR A 212 11.90 -8.10 9.32
C THR A 212 12.88 -7.10 8.72
N ASP A 213 13.80 -6.59 9.54
CA ASP A 213 14.94 -5.79 9.07
C ASP A 213 16.21 -6.66 9.08
N LYS A 214 16.62 -7.12 7.90
CA LYS A 214 17.84 -7.95 7.75
C LYS A 214 19.13 -7.17 7.93
N ARG A 215 19.08 -5.84 8.07
CA ARG A 215 20.25 -5.00 8.33
C ARG A 215 20.65 -5.06 9.81
N THR A 216 19.64 -5.15 10.70
CA THR A 216 19.77 -5.15 12.17
C THR A 216 19.38 -6.47 12.82
N ASP A 217 18.83 -7.42 12.04
CA ASP A 217 18.22 -8.67 12.50
C ASP A 217 17.03 -8.47 13.46
N GLU A 218 16.35 -7.30 13.39
CA GLU A 218 15.10 -7.01 14.11
C GLU A 218 13.92 -7.63 13.37
N ALA A 219 12.96 -8.19 14.12
CA ALA A 219 11.72 -8.73 13.59
C ALA A 219 10.56 -8.53 14.56
N ILE A 220 9.37 -8.27 14.03
CA ILE A 220 8.11 -8.16 14.77
C ILE A 220 6.97 -8.73 13.95
N GLU A 221 5.97 -9.28 14.65
CA GLU A 221 4.70 -9.72 14.07
C GLU A 221 3.53 -9.06 14.81
N PHE A 222 2.51 -8.70 14.03
CA PHE A 222 1.25 -8.15 14.51
C PHE A 222 0.10 -9.08 14.08
N HIS A 223 -0.74 -9.44 15.04
CA HIS A 223 -1.92 -10.28 14.78
C HIS A 223 -2.99 -9.95 15.81
N TYR A 224 -4.19 -9.57 15.36
CA TYR A 224 -5.29 -9.17 16.24
C TYR A 224 -6.57 -9.91 15.82
N GLU A 225 -7.15 -10.62 16.79
CA GLU A 225 -8.36 -11.41 16.56
C GLU A 225 -9.64 -10.56 16.62
N ASN A 226 -9.65 -9.51 17.47
CA ASN A 226 -10.83 -8.67 17.69
C ASN A 226 -10.80 -7.34 16.92
N GLY A 227 -9.77 -7.11 16.10
CA GLY A 227 -9.71 -5.96 15.20
C GLY A 227 -9.77 -4.62 15.89
N VAL A 228 -10.76 -3.78 15.58
CA VAL A 228 -10.91 -2.43 16.13
C VAL A 228 -11.13 -2.41 17.65
N GLN A 229 -11.57 -3.50 18.28
CA GLN A 229 -11.66 -3.61 19.74
C GLN A 229 -10.26 -3.66 20.36
N ASP A 230 -9.36 -4.46 19.78
CA ASP A 230 -7.96 -4.53 20.23
C ASP A 230 -7.27 -3.19 19.99
N PHE A 231 -7.64 -2.47 18.91
CA PHE A 231 -7.11 -1.14 18.63
C PHE A 231 -7.49 -0.12 19.71
N VAL A 232 -8.75 -0.09 20.14
CA VAL A 232 -9.20 0.79 21.22
C VAL A 232 -8.50 0.45 22.52
N SER A 233 -8.32 -0.83 22.85
CA SER A 233 -7.57 -1.28 24.02
C SER A 233 -6.11 -0.80 23.97
N TYR A 234 -5.46 -0.93 22.81
CA TYR A 234 -4.09 -0.45 22.59
C TYR A 234 -3.97 1.08 22.76
N LEU A 235 -4.92 1.86 22.23
CA LEU A 235 -4.92 3.32 22.37
C LEU A 235 -5.12 3.80 23.81
N ASN A 236 -5.63 2.94 24.69
CA ASN A 236 -5.88 3.22 26.11
C ASN A 236 -4.95 2.46 27.06
N GLU A 237 -3.88 1.79 26.54
CA GLU A 237 -2.99 0.97 27.38
C GLU A 237 -2.38 1.74 28.55
N ASP A 238 -2.04 3.03 28.34
CA ASP A 238 -1.45 3.91 29.36
C ASP A 238 -2.48 4.80 30.09
N LYS A 239 -3.80 4.52 29.98
CA LYS A 239 -4.87 5.34 30.55
C LYS A 239 -5.71 4.55 31.56
N GLU A 240 -6.28 5.24 32.54
CA GLU A 240 -7.30 4.65 33.40
C GLU A 240 -8.62 4.56 32.66
N THR A 241 -9.06 3.32 32.37
CA THR A 241 -10.29 3.08 31.64
C THR A 241 -11.50 3.02 32.54
N LEU A 242 -12.56 3.74 32.21
CA LEU A 242 -13.79 3.86 33.02
C LEU A 242 -14.85 2.83 32.63
N THR A 243 -14.74 2.24 31.42
CA THR A 243 -15.69 1.24 30.91
C THR A 243 -14.93 0.10 30.22
N PRO A 244 -15.56 -1.08 30.04
CA PRO A 244 -15.06 -2.02 29.05
C PRO A 244 -15.12 -1.42 27.64
N VAL A 245 -14.43 -2.04 26.68
CA VAL A 245 -14.59 -1.68 25.26
C VAL A 245 -16.01 -2.03 24.83
N LEU A 246 -16.70 -1.03 24.28
CA LEU A 246 -18.02 -1.20 23.66
C LEU A 246 -17.80 -1.39 22.16
N TYR A 247 -18.43 -2.40 21.58
CA TYR A 247 -18.30 -2.74 20.19
C TYR A 247 -19.65 -2.88 19.51
N PHE A 248 -19.76 -2.34 18.33
CA PHE A 248 -20.95 -2.41 17.47
C PHE A 248 -20.53 -2.72 16.05
N GLU A 249 -21.28 -3.58 15.41
CA GLU A 249 -21.14 -3.87 13.99
C GLU A 249 -22.50 -3.89 13.32
N GLY A 250 -22.56 -3.56 12.05
CA GLY A 250 -23.79 -3.57 11.28
C GLY A 250 -23.51 -3.57 9.79
N GLU A 251 -24.52 -4.02 9.03
CA GLU A 251 -24.50 -3.96 7.57
C GLU A 251 -25.83 -3.41 7.08
N ASP A 252 -25.78 -2.43 6.18
CA ASP A 252 -26.93 -1.88 5.49
C ASP A 252 -26.56 -1.45 4.08
N ASN A 253 -27.41 -1.81 3.09
CA ASN A 253 -27.24 -1.46 1.68
C ASN A 253 -25.84 -1.76 1.11
N GLY A 254 -25.17 -2.82 1.60
CA GLY A 254 -23.81 -3.23 1.18
C GLY A 254 -22.68 -2.45 1.84
N PHE A 255 -22.99 -1.56 2.79
CA PHE A 255 -22.00 -0.93 3.68
C PHE A 255 -21.90 -1.73 4.96
N GLN A 256 -20.67 -2.09 5.32
CA GLN A 256 -20.34 -2.69 6.61
C GLN A 256 -19.73 -1.61 7.51
N VAL A 257 -20.15 -1.56 8.75
CA VAL A 257 -19.68 -0.59 9.74
C VAL A 257 -19.26 -1.32 10.99
N GLU A 258 -18.08 -1.01 11.49
CA GLU A 258 -17.58 -1.43 12.79
C GLU A 258 -17.25 -0.19 13.62
N VAL A 259 -17.67 -0.17 14.88
CA VAL A 259 -17.37 0.90 15.83
C VAL A 259 -16.91 0.27 17.14
N ALA A 260 -15.77 0.68 17.63
CA ALA A 260 -15.32 0.39 18.99
C ALA A 260 -15.05 1.69 19.74
N LEU A 261 -15.46 1.75 21.00
CA LEU A 261 -15.23 2.92 21.84
C LEU A 261 -15.00 2.51 23.29
N GLN A 262 -14.26 3.32 24.03
CA GLN A 262 -14.01 3.14 25.45
C GLN A 262 -13.83 4.49 26.11
N TYR A 263 -14.44 4.68 27.28
CA TYR A 263 -14.23 5.88 28.08
C TYR A 263 -13.00 5.71 28.97
N ASN A 264 -12.23 6.78 29.10
CA ASN A 264 -11.06 6.87 29.97
C ASN A 264 -11.12 8.17 30.79
N ASP A 265 -10.17 8.36 31.69
CA ASP A 265 -10.05 9.53 32.59
C ASP A 265 -9.51 10.80 31.89
N GLY A 266 -9.22 10.75 30.59
CA GLY A 266 -8.72 11.88 29.82
C GLY A 266 -9.79 12.93 29.52
N PHE A 267 -9.34 14.16 29.24
CA PHE A 267 -10.21 15.32 28.94
C PHE A 267 -10.40 15.59 27.45
N SER A 268 -9.85 14.76 26.57
CA SER A 268 -9.92 14.92 25.11
C SER A 268 -10.41 13.66 24.42
N ASP A 269 -11.29 13.84 23.45
CA ASP A 269 -11.70 12.77 22.55
C ASP A 269 -10.58 12.42 21.57
N ASN A 270 -10.39 11.13 21.33
CA ASN A 270 -9.52 10.63 20.27
C ASN A 270 -10.35 9.79 19.31
N ILE A 271 -10.70 10.35 18.17
CA ILE A 271 -11.51 9.68 17.13
C ILE A 271 -10.60 9.31 15.96
N LEU A 272 -10.54 8.04 15.66
CA LEU A 272 -9.88 7.50 14.46
C LEU A 272 -10.94 6.89 13.56
N SER A 273 -10.97 7.31 12.31
CA SER A 273 -11.93 6.81 11.34
C SER A 273 -11.26 6.33 10.06
N PHE A 274 -11.84 5.29 9.45
CA PHE A 274 -11.28 4.59 8.30
C PHE A 274 -12.37 4.24 7.31
N VAL A 275 -12.03 4.23 6.04
CA VAL A 275 -12.87 3.69 4.96
C VAL A 275 -12.03 2.71 4.16
N ASN A 276 -12.43 1.43 4.11
CA ASN A 276 -11.69 0.36 3.45
C ASN A 276 -10.21 0.32 3.89
N ASN A 277 -9.95 0.36 5.19
CA ASN A 277 -8.63 0.40 5.84
C ASN A 277 -7.77 1.65 5.55
N VAL A 278 -8.29 2.64 4.85
CA VAL A 278 -7.63 3.93 4.64
C VAL A 278 -8.10 4.93 5.70
N ARG A 279 -7.16 5.49 6.46
CA ARG A 279 -7.47 6.50 7.47
C ARG A 279 -8.02 7.77 6.84
N THR A 280 -9.17 8.24 7.34
CA THR A 280 -9.81 9.48 6.89
C THR A 280 -9.36 10.64 7.79
N LYS A 281 -8.18 11.19 7.50
CA LYS A 281 -7.54 12.23 8.35
C LYS A 281 -8.38 13.52 8.46
N ASP A 282 -9.17 13.82 7.44
CA ASP A 282 -10.04 15.00 7.38
C ASP A 282 -11.48 14.67 7.84
N GLY A 283 -11.69 13.49 8.44
CA GLY A 283 -13.01 13.00 8.83
C GLY A 283 -13.87 12.59 7.63
N GLY A 284 -15.19 12.67 7.80
CA GLY A 284 -16.14 12.33 6.75
C GLY A 284 -17.57 12.22 7.26
N THR A 285 -18.52 11.94 6.35
CA THR A 285 -19.95 11.79 6.69
C THR A 285 -20.20 10.63 7.67
N HIS A 286 -19.40 9.57 7.62
CA HIS A 286 -19.45 8.44 8.55
C HIS A 286 -19.10 8.87 9.99
N GLU A 287 -18.07 9.69 10.17
CA GLU A 287 -17.67 10.24 11.46
C GLU A 287 -18.70 11.24 11.99
N THR A 288 -19.18 12.15 11.12
CA THR A 288 -20.25 13.09 11.47
C THR A 288 -21.53 12.35 11.88
N GLY A 289 -21.89 11.28 11.16
CA GLY A 289 -23.05 10.46 11.48
C GLY A 289 -22.94 9.81 12.87
N LEU A 290 -21.80 9.27 13.22
CA LEU A 290 -21.53 8.69 14.55
C LEU A 290 -21.61 9.77 15.64
N SER A 291 -21.00 10.93 15.42
CA SER A 291 -20.99 12.04 16.38
C SER A 291 -22.39 12.59 16.67
N LEU A 292 -23.32 12.52 15.70
CA LEU A 292 -24.73 12.92 15.90
C LEU A 292 -25.50 11.91 16.72
N LEU A 293 -25.14 10.63 16.69
CA LEU A 293 -25.77 9.55 17.45
C LEU A 293 -25.23 9.45 18.89
N SER A 294 -24.02 9.93 19.14
CA SER A 294 -23.41 9.99 20.47
C SER A 294 -23.73 11.36 21.07
N PRO A 295 -24.75 11.50 21.95
CA PRO A 295 -24.94 12.76 22.65
C PRO A 295 -23.67 13.05 23.43
N ARG A 296 -23.14 14.26 23.31
CA ARG A 296 -22.06 14.73 24.17
C ARG A 296 -22.55 14.62 25.61
N LEU A 297 -21.96 13.65 26.32
CA LEU A 297 -22.14 13.50 27.76
C LEU A 297 -21.36 14.59 28.48
#